data_31207d3c86f6d15ef9f5bc86223710b2
#
_entry.id   31207d3c86f6d15ef9f5bc86223710b2
#
_cell.length_a   1.000
_cell.length_b   1.000
_cell.length_c   1.000
_cell.angle_alpha   90.00
_cell.angle_beta   90.00
_cell.angle_gamma   90.00
#
_symmetry.space_group_name_H-M   'P 1'
#
loop_
_entity.id
_entity.type
_entity.pdbx_description
1 polymer ?
#
loop_
_entity_poly.entity_id
_entity_poly.type
_entity_poly.pdbx_seq_one_letter_code
_entity_poly.pdbx_strand_id
1 'polypeptide(L)'
;VFDLAVPLPGSLGLPLSGRFDRAKYLDGGSTMTARARTTANVGDTLVAIGADYSRRTQPGFRDTRVNANFAAMRLIDYKWQLRATADVALKPAARLETLGLAADRVIGERYSLRLGATRNFSASDTALQAAVTARLPFASATLGGDWSTSQNRWRVGLQLNFGLARDPLKGRYRMTPPGPANGASAALLAFIDANANGRQDAGEEAVPGVVVTGGGIRSVTDAQGRAFITGLGDGNNAALRADIAGTDTVFVAPPPQNIVFAARAGGMTTIAYPLVPTSELVARLRFRRKDGGMSGLSAVKVRLVSPGGEVAHGMTEFDGTVVFDEVKPGKYAIEIDPDQAARLGMRLVEPIFVAVGADGRSIDAAGEVAFRDPVQMVTR
;
A
#
# COMPACT_ATOMS: atom_id res chain seq x y z
N VAL A 1 -0.57 12.46 33.03
CA VAL A 1 -0.64 11.22 32.22
C VAL A 1 0.58 10.40 32.60
N PHE A 2 0.41 9.13 32.82
CA PHE A 2 1.51 8.19 33.00
C PHE A 2 1.18 6.90 32.23
N ASP A 3 2.22 6.29 31.67
CA ASP A 3 2.19 4.99 31.05
C ASP A 3 3.23 4.11 31.77
N LEU A 4 2.79 2.96 32.25
CA LEU A 4 3.63 2.02 32.99
C LEU A 4 3.38 0.62 32.41
N ALA A 5 4.46 -0.10 32.14
CA ALA A 5 4.41 -1.53 31.84
C ALA A 5 4.65 -2.30 33.12
N VAL A 6 3.65 -3.06 33.58
CA VAL A 6 3.79 -3.92 34.75
C VAL A 6 4.24 -5.30 34.29
N PRO A 7 5.48 -5.75 34.65
CA PRO A 7 5.93 -7.08 34.29
C PRO A 7 5.13 -8.13 35.10
N LEU A 8 4.55 -9.08 34.39
CA LEU A 8 3.93 -10.27 34.97
C LEU A 8 4.85 -11.48 34.85
N PRO A 9 4.78 -12.45 35.75
CA PRO A 9 5.46 -13.73 35.59
C PRO A 9 4.98 -14.40 34.29
N GLY A 10 5.92 -14.79 33.40
CA GLY A 10 5.61 -15.46 32.13
C GLY A 10 5.60 -14.58 30.89
N SER A 11 6.45 -13.54 30.83
CA SER A 11 6.69 -12.67 29.65
C SER A 11 5.51 -11.80 29.16
N LEU A 12 4.39 -11.76 29.85
CA LEU A 12 3.26 -10.89 29.54
C LEU A 12 3.36 -9.59 30.36
N GLY A 13 3.88 -8.53 29.77
CA GLY A 13 3.77 -7.19 30.33
C GLY A 13 2.33 -6.67 30.18
N LEU A 14 1.66 -6.27 31.26
CA LEU A 14 0.40 -5.53 31.18
C LEU A 14 0.68 -4.04 30.99
N PRO A 15 0.31 -3.43 29.87
CA PRO A 15 0.38 -1.99 29.72
C PRO A 15 -0.66 -1.34 30.64
N LEU A 16 -0.23 -0.57 31.61
CA LEU A 16 -1.09 0.22 32.47
C LEU A 16 -0.96 1.70 32.07
N SER A 17 -2.01 2.28 31.57
CA SER A 17 -2.09 3.71 31.30
C SER A 17 -2.97 4.40 32.35
N GLY A 18 -2.60 5.63 32.71
CA GLY A 18 -3.40 6.37 33.67
C GLY A 18 -3.37 7.88 33.44
N ARG A 19 -4.41 8.53 33.90
CA ARG A 19 -4.54 9.98 33.88
C ARG A 19 -5.10 10.47 35.20
N PHE A 20 -4.51 11.53 35.71
CA PHE A 20 -4.95 12.23 36.90
C PHE A 20 -5.15 13.70 36.57
N ASP A 21 -6.33 14.25 36.91
CA ASP A 21 -6.65 15.66 36.74
C ASP A 21 -7.25 16.20 38.02
N ARG A 22 -6.87 17.41 38.41
CA ARG A 22 -7.44 18.13 39.52
C ARG A 22 -7.71 19.58 39.16
N ALA A 23 -8.92 20.04 39.40
CA ALA A 23 -9.31 21.41 39.22
C ALA A 23 -9.85 21.99 40.54
N LYS A 24 -9.49 23.25 40.83
CA LYS A 24 -10.07 24.04 41.93
C LYS A 24 -10.81 25.22 41.32
N TYR A 25 -11.96 25.52 41.86
CA TYR A 25 -12.81 26.60 41.40
C TYR A 25 -12.75 27.80 42.40
N LEU A 26 -13.07 29.01 41.92
CA LEU A 26 -13.06 30.23 42.68
C LEU A 26 -14.11 30.24 43.81
N ASP A 27 -15.16 29.46 43.69
CA ASP A 27 -16.21 29.26 44.70
C ASP A 27 -15.83 28.32 45.86
N GLY A 28 -14.55 27.92 45.90
CA GLY A 28 -14.03 26.95 46.88
C GLY A 28 -14.31 25.49 46.54
N GLY A 29 -14.97 25.22 45.43
CA GLY A 29 -15.18 23.89 44.93
C GLY A 29 -13.93 23.25 44.34
N SER A 30 -13.92 21.91 44.25
CA SER A 30 -12.86 21.18 43.56
C SER A 30 -13.36 19.90 42.92
N THR A 31 -12.76 19.56 41.79
CA THR A 31 -12.98 18.27 41.10
C THR A 31 -11.65 17.54 40.99
N MET A 32 -11.67 16.25 41.26
CA MET A 32 -10.52 15.35 41.12
C MET A 32 -10.99 14.14 40.32
N THR A 33 -10.27 13.81 39.25
CA THR A 33 -10.53 12.61 38.44
C THR A 33 -9.25 11.82 38.28
N ALA A 34 -9.36 10.48 38.40
CA ALA A 34 -8.30 9.56 38.09
C ALA A 34 -8.83 8.44 37.23
N ARG A 35 -8.09 8.04 36.21
CA ARG A 35 -8.42 6.93 35.33
C ARG A 35 -7.24 5.99 35.25
N ALA A 36 -7.52 4.70 35.25
CA ALA A 36 -6.53 3.67 35.01
C ALA A 36 -7.10 2.66 34.02
N ARG A 37 -6.28 2.21 33.06
CA ARG A 37 -6.70 1.23 32.04
C ARG A 37 -5.57 0.27 31.75
N THR A 38 -5.94 -0.99 31.56
CA THR A 38 -5.04 -2.04 31.10
C THR A 38 -5.72 -2.90 30.05
N THR A 39 -4.91 -3.50 29.18
CA THR A 39 -5.38 -4.44 28.16
C THR A 39 -4.48 -5.66 28.15
N ALA A 40 -5.07 -6.83 27.96
CA ALA A 40 -4.35 -8.10 27.84
C ALA A 40 -5.01 -8.99 26.81
N ASN A 41 -4.21 -9.83 26.14
CA ASN A 41 -4.73 -10.91 25.33
C ASN A 41 -4.87 -12.17 26.19
N VAL A 42 -6.07 -12.72 26.24
CA VAL A 42 -6.37 -14.00 26.89
C VAL A 42 -6.78 -14.98 25.78
N GLY A 43 -5.82 -15.76 25.30
CA GLY A 43 -5.97 -16.51 24.06
C GLY A 43 -6.26 -15.58 22.89
N ASP A 44 -7.31 -15.87 22.15
CA ASP A 44 -7.77 -15.07 20.98
C ASP A 44 -8.67 -13.88 21.36
N THR A 45 -8.78 -13.57 22.66
CA THR A 45 -9.68 -12.52 23.16
C THR A 45 -8.84 -11.37 23.73
N LEU A 46 -9.04 -10.16 23.20
CA LEU A 46 -8.52 -8.94 23.80
C LEU A 46 -9.45 -8.52 24.93
N VAL A 47 -8.93 -8.44 26.15
CA VAL A 47 -9.64 -7.99 27.33
C VAL A 47 -9.10 -6.64 27.76
N ALA A 48 -9.97 -5.67 28.00
CA ALA A 48 -9.65 -4.37 28.56
C ALA A 48 -10.36 -4.18 29.90
N ILE A 49 -9.64 -3.69 30.90
CA ILE A 49 -10.18 -3.37 32.21
C ILE A 49 -9.81 -1.93 32.51
N GLY A 50 -10.76 -1.16 32.98
CA GLY A 50 -10.58 0.22 33.39
C GLY A 50 -11.24 0.52 34.74
N ALA A 51 -10.71 1.54 35.39
CA ALA A 51 -11.32 2.13 36.59
C ALA A 51 -11.30 3.64 36.48
N ASP A 52 -12.43 4.25 36.75
CA ASP A 52 -12.61 5.70 36.76
C ASP A 52 -13.00 6.14 38.18
N TYR A 53 -12.22 7.04 38.76
CA TYR A 53 -12.49 7.70 40.03
C TYR A 53 -12.84 9.15 39.75
N SER A 54 -13.92 9.64 40.33
CA SER A 54 -14.25 11.06 40.33
C SER A 54 -14.73 11.51 41.70
N ARG A 55 -14.22 12.67 42.15
CA ARG A 55 -14.63 13.32 43.39
C ARG A 55 -14.93 14.77 43.11
N ARG A 56 -16.12 15.19 43.45
CA ARG A 56 -16.55 16.58 43.40
C ARG A 56 -16.80 17.05 44.83
N THR A 57 -16.18 18.15 45.22
CA THR A 57 -16.34 18.76 46.54
C THR A 57 -16.82 20.19 46.30
N GLN A 58 -17.87 20.60 46.99
CA GLN A 58 -18.40 21.96 47.04
C GLN A 58 -18.74 22.26 48.53
N PRO A 59 -18.91 23.53 48.92
CA PRO A 59 -19.35 23.83 50.26
C PRO A 59 -20.65 23.11 50.62
N GLY A 60 -20.60 22.25 51.66
CA GLY A 60 -21.75 21.43 52.09
C GLY A 60 -22.06 20.20 51.27
N PHE A 61 -21.31 19.90 50.19
CA PHE A 61 -21.59 18.76 49.31
C PHE A 61 -20.31 18.03 48.90
N ARG A 62 -20.30 16.71 49.02
CA ARG A 62 -19.25 15.85 48.53
C ARG A 62 -19.84 14.64 47.83
N ASP A 63 -19.51 14.48 46.57
CA ASP A 63 -19.85 13.32 45.75
C ASP A 63 -18.58 12.57 45.34
N THR A 64 -18.56 11.27 45.52
CA THR A 64 -17.45 10.41 45.12
C THR A 64 -18.02 9.21 44.35
N ARG A 65 -17.55 9.05 43.13
CA ARG A 65 -17.92 7.96 42.21
C ARG A 65 -16.69 7.15 41.84
N VAL A 66 -16.85 5.86 41.83
CA VAL A 66 -15.83 4.91 41.37
C VAL A 66 -16.56 3.94 40.45
N ASN A 67 -16.14 3.89 39.21
CA ASN A 67 -16.69 2.97 38.21
C ASN A 67 -15.58 2.06 37.71
N ALA A 68 -15.93 0.79 37.48
CA ALA A 68 -15.09 -0.16 36.75
C ALA A 68 -15.74 -0.45 35.40
N ASN A 69 -14.94 -0.50 34.34
CA ASN A 69 -15.38 -0.85 33.02
C ASN A 69 -14.59 -2.04 32.49
N PHE A 70 -15.29 -2.96 31.86
CA PHE A 70 -14.76 -4.18 31.29
C PHE A 70 -15.16 -4.23 29.81
N ALA A 71 -14.23 -4.63 28.97
CA ALA A 71 -14.52 -4.92 27.58
C ALA A 71 -13.75 -6.17 27.16
N ALA A 72 -14.42 -7.03 26.42
CA ALA A 72 -13.81 -8.19 25.80
C ALA A 72 -14.13 -8.15 24.29
N MET A 73 -13.16 -8.43 23.46
CA MET A 73 -13.28 -8.45 22.02
C MET A 73 -12.63 -9.70 21.47
N ARG A 74 -13.37 -10.44 20.63
CA ARG A 74 -12.86 -11.64 19.95
C ARG A 74 -13.15 -11.57 18.46
N LEU A 75 -12.17 -11.92 17.64
CA LEU A 75 -12.31 -12.09 16.20
C LEU A 75 -12.52 -13.57 15.89
N ILE A 76 -13.61 -13.90 15.18
CA ILE A 76 -13.93 -15.27 14.76
C ILE A 76 -13.87 -15.33 13.23
N ASP A 77 -13.10 -16.29 12.70
CA ASP A 77 -12.95 -16.55 11.26
C ASP A 77 -12.62 -15.30 10.44
N TYR A 78 -11.92 -14.31 11.03
CA TYR A 78 -11.58 -13.02 10.41
C TYR A 78 -12.79 -12.24 9.83
N LYS A 79 -14.00 -12.74 10.04
CA LYS A 79 -15.25 -12.18 9.50
C LYS A 79 -16.18 -11.60 10.55
N TRP A 80 -16.16 -12.18 11.77
CA TRP A 80 -16.98 -11.73 12.87
C TRP A 80 -16.11 -11.14 13.97
N GLN A 81 -16.46 -9.96 14.42
CA GLN A 81 -15.91 -9.35 15.62
C GLN A 81 -17.00 -9.31 16.68
N LEU A 82 -16.83 -10.06 17.74
CA LEU A 82 -17.70 -10.03 18.90
C LEU A 82 -17.12 -9.12 19.97
N ARG A 83 -17.98 -8.32 20.58
CA ARG A 83 -17.61 -7.42 21.68
C ARG A 83 -18.62 -7.55 22.81
N ALA A 84 -18.12 -7.70 24.03
CA ALA A 84 -18.90 -7.62 25.26
C ALA A 84 -18.35 -6.47 26.11
N THR A 85 -19.24 -5.69 26.75
CA THR A 85 -18.87 -4.57 27.63
C THR A 85 -19.71 -4.64 28.90
N ALA A 86 -19.11 -4.27 30.04
CA ALA A 86 -19.84 -4.12 31.30
C ALA A 86 -19.31 -2.91 32.07
N ASP A 87 -20.20 -2.07 32.57
CA ASP A 87 -19.88 -0.96 33.46
C ASP A 87 -20.49 -1.22 34.83
N VAL A 88 -19.67 -1.12 35.85
CA VAL A 88 -20.04 -1.38 37.24
C VAL A 88 -19.73 -0.13 38.06
N ALA A 89 -20.74 0.45 38.68
CA ALA A 89 -20.53 1.44 39.75
C ALA A 89 -20.05 0.70 40.98
N LEU A 90 -18.97 1.17 41.61
CA LEU A 90 -18.43 0.64 42.87
C LEU A 90 -18.73 1.57 44.06
N LYS A 91 -18.84 2.87 43.77
CA LYS A 91 -19.28 3.89 44.73
C LYS A 91 -20.28 4.86 44.11
N PRO A 92 -21.31 5.30 44.85
CA PRO A 92 -21.55 5.11 46.29
C PRO A 92 -22.01 3.71 46.68
N ALA A 93 -22.59 2.95 45.76
CA ALA A 93 -23.01 1.57 45.98
C ALA A 93 -22.60 0.67 44.82
N ALA A 94 -22.17 -0.55 45.10
CA ALA A 94 -21.80 -1.51 44.08
C ALA A 94 -23.03 -1.97 43.29
N ARG A 95 -23.07 -1.72 41.98
CA ARG A 95 -24.15 -2.14 41.08
C ARG A 95 -23.66 -2.26 39.64
N LEU A 96 -24.19 -3.21 38.93
CA LEU A 96 -24.02 -3.27 37.47
C LEU A 96 -24.87 -2.16 36.84
N GLU A 97 -24.25 -1.28 36.08
CA GLU A 97 -24.92 -0.16 35.42
C GLU A 97 -25.33 -0.52 34.01
N THR A 98 -24.36 -1.06 33.22
CA THR A 98 -24.61 -1.44 31.84
C THR A 98 -24.01 -2.80 31.50
N LEU A 99 -24.66 -3.51 30.60
CA LEU A 99 -24.15 -4.71 29.93
C LEU A 99 -24.43 -4.57 28.44
N GLY A 100 -23.39 -4.64 27.63
CA GLY A 100 -23.47 -4.52 26.18
C GLY A 100 -22.90 -5.72 25.47
N LEU A 101 -23.58 -6.15 24.40
CA LEU A 101 -23.10 -7.14 23.45
C LEU A 101 -23.17 -6.56 22.05
N ALA A 102 -22.15 -6.74 21.24
CA ALA A 102 -22.16 -6.32 19.85
C ALA A 102 -21.49 -7.38 18.98
N ALA A 103 -21.98 -7.52 17.76
CA ALA A 103 -21.43 -8.38 16.73
C ALA A 103 -21.30 -7.57 15.44
N ASP A 104 -20.09 -7.45 14.93
CA ASP A 104 -19.79 -6.83 13.65
C ASP A 104 -19.37 -7.91 12.65
N ARG A 105 -19.89 -7.87 11.43
CA ARG A 105 -19.54 -8.78 10.34
C ARG A 105 -19.22 -8.02 9.07
N VAL A 106 -18.09 -8.36 8.43
CA VAL A 106 -17.77 -7.92 7.08
C VAL A 106 -18.30 -8.94 6.08
N ILE A 107 -19.09 -8.50 5.10
CA ILE A 107 -19.73 -9.31 4.08
C ILE A 107 -19.18 -8.88 2.71
N GLY A 108 -18.27 -9.69 2.17
CA GLY A 108 -17.51 -9.33 0.98
C GLY A 108 -16.66 -8.08 1.21
N GLU A 109 -16.39 -7.32 0.16
CA GLU A 109 -15.56 -6.10 0.24
C GLU A 109 -16.39 -4.82 0.51
N ARG A 110 -17.71 -4.88 0.32
CA ARG A 110 -18.57 -3.70 0.24
C ARG A 110 -19.53 -3.52 1.40
N TYR A 111 -19.87 -4.56 2.12
CA TYR A 111 -20.90 -4.47 3.15
C TYR A 111 -20.36 -4.83 4.51
N SER A 112 -20.89 -4.17 5.53
CA SER A 112 -20.71 -4.57 6.93
C SER A 112 -22.04 -4.52 7.66
N LEU A 113 -22.26 -5.53 8.49
CA LEU A 113 -23.42 -5.65 9.39
C LEU A 113 -22.94 -5.41 10.81
N ARG A 114 -23.67 -4.62 11.56
CA ARG A 114 -23.52 -4.43 12.99
C ARG A 114 -24.82 -4.77 13.68
N LEU A 115 -24.75 -5.58 14.71
CA LEU A 115 -25.85 -5.88 15.65
C LEU A 115 -25.37 -5.54 17.05
N GLY A 116 -26.25 -4.98 17.87
CA GLY A 116 -25.92 -4.61 19.25
C GLY A 116 -27.16 -4.75 20.16
N ALA A 117 -26.88 -5.13 21.40
CA ALA A 117 -27.85 -5.11 22.49
C ALA A 117 -27.17 -4.51 23.72
N THR A 118 -27.81 -3.55 24.36
CA THR A 118 -27.31 -2.91 25.58
C THR A 118 -28.41 -2.87 26.62
N ARG A 119 -28.14 -3.40 27.79
CA ARG A 119 -29.03 -3.29 28.97
C ARG A 119 -28.47 -2.25 29.92
N ASN A 120 -29.22 -1.22 30.21
CA ASN A 120 -28.97 -0.25 31.26
C ASN A 120 -29.85 -0.62 32.48
N PHE A 121 -29.23 -1.10 33.54
CA PHE A 121 -29.91 -1.54 34.74
C PHE A 121 -30.40 -0.37 35.59
N SER A 122 -29.71 0.77 35.58
CA SER A 122 -30.08 1.98 36.30
C SER A 122 -31.30 2.65 35.71
N ALA A 123 -31.44 2.64 34.40
CA ALA A 123 -32.63 3.18 33.70
C ALA A 123 -33.66 2.12 33.39
N SER A 124 -33.45 0.84 33.77
CA SER A 124 -34.32 -0.29 33.41
C SER A 124 -34.62 -0.37 31.90
N ASP A 125 -33.63 0.03 31.06
CA ASP A 125 -33.78 0.11 29.62
C ASP A 125 -32.94 -0.94 28.89
N THR A 126 -33.52 -1.54 27.84
CA THR A 126 -32.80 -2.38 26.89
C THR A 126 -32.87 -1.72 25.52
N ALA A 127 -31.72 -1.43 24.93
CA ALA A 127 -31.61 -0.92 23.59
C ALA A 127 -31.09 -2.03 22.66
N LEU A 128 -31.77 -2.23 21.54
CA LEU A 128 -31.32 -3.07 20.43
C LEU A 128 -30.91 -2.17 19.26
N GLN A 129 -29.85 -2.53 18.59
CA GLN A 129 -29.30 -1.76 17.47
C GLN A 129 -28.99 -2.71 16.31
N ALA A 130 -29.33 -2.31 15.10
CA ALA A 130 -28.91 -2.98 13.88
C ALA A 130 -28.51 -1.94 12.83
N ALA A 131 -27.41 -2.17 12.14
CA ALA A 131 -26.98 -1.30 11.07
C ALA A 131 -26.31 -2.09 9.94
N VAL A 132 -26.59 -1.70 8.71
CA VAL A 132 -25.91 -2.18 7.52
C VAL A 132 -25.21 -1.00 6.86
N THR A 133 -23.90 -1.12 6.65
CA THR A 133 -23.12 -0.12 5.93
C THR A 133 -22.70 -0.66 4.59
N ALA A 134 -22.99 0.09 3.52
CA ALA A 134 -22.53 -0.16 2.17
C ALA A 134 -21.38 0.81 1.82
N ARG A 135 -20.24 0.26 1.38
CA ARG A 135 -19.11 1.05 0.85
C ARG A 135 -19.30 1.23 -0.64
N LEU A 136 -19.58 2.45 -1.06
CA LEU A 136 -19.69 2.85 -2.45
C LEU A 136 -18.35 3.43 -2.93
N PRO A 137 -18.08 3.46 -4.23
CA PRO A 137 -16.82 4.04 -4.76
C PRO A 137 -16.60 5.52 -4.39
N PHE A 138 -17.66 6.24 -4.03
CA PHE A 138 -17.65 7.67 -3.75
C PHE A 138 -18.20 8.05 -2.37
N ALA A 139 -18.76 7.09 -1.61
CA ALA A 139 -19.43 7.35 -0.34
C ALA A 139 -19.49 6.08 0.52
N SER A 140 -19.91 6.21 1.77
CA SER A 140 -20.48 5.10 2.54
C SER A 140 -21.90 5.45 2.94
N ALA A 141 -22.81 4.51 2.77
CA ALA A 141 -24.21 4.63 3.19
C ALA A 141 -24.47 3.65 4.33
N THR A 142 -24.97 4.13 5.46
CA THR A 142 -25.36 3.31 6.61
C THR A 142 -26.84 3.47 6.83
N LEU A 143 -27.58 2.36 6.71
CA LEU A 143 -28.94 2.25 7.17
C LEU A 143 -28.89 1.61 8.57
N GLY A 144 -29.34 2.33 9.57
CA GLY A 144 -29.36 1.85 10.94
C GLY A 144 -30.72 2.03 11.59
N GLY A 145 -30.98 1.19 12.57
CA GLY A 145 -32.15 1.31 13.40
C GLY A 145 -31.84 0.94 14.85
N ASP A 146 -32.53 1.56 15.76
CA ASP A 146 -32.49 1.23 17.17
C ASP A 146 -33.89 1.20 17.77
N TRP A 147 -34.04 0.40 18.79
CA TRP A 147 -35.26 0.25 19.60
C TRP A 147 -34.89 0.27 21.08
N SER A 148 -35.69 0.94 21.88
CA SER A 148 -35.48 1.04 23.32
C SER A 148 -36.78 0.62 24.07
N THR A 149 -36.62 -0.19 25.11
CA THR A 149 -37.78 -0.66 25.93
C THR A 149 -38.36 0.47 26.76
N SER A 150 -37.56 1.40 27.27
CA SER A 150 -38.03 2.49 28.13
C SER A 150 -38.88 3.50 27.36
N GLN A 151 -38.58 3.71 26.10
CA GLN A 151 -39.30 4.64 25.24
C GLN A 151 -40.33 3.95 24.36
N ASN A 152 -40.24 2.62 24.22
CA ASN A 152 -41.03 1.80 23.28
C ASN A 152 -41.10 2.43 21.87
N ARG A 153 -39.97 2.93 21.39
CA ARG A 153 -39.88 3.65 20.12
C ARG A 153 -38.78 3.07 19.24
N TRP A 154 -39.09 3.02 17.96
CA TRP A 154 -38.14 2.73 16.90
C TRP A 154 -37.58 4.02 16.35
N ARG A 155 -36.29 4.05 16.09
CA ARG A 155 -35.64 5.07 15.29
C ARG A 155 -34.96 4.36 14.12
N VAL A 156 -35.18 4.87 12.92
CA VAL A 156 -34.51 4.40 11.72
C VAL A 156 -33.84 5.62 11.07
N GLY A 157 -32.61 5.49 10.70
CA GLY A 157 -31.83 6.54 10.09
C GLY A 157 -31.02 6.04 8.91
N LEU A 158 -30.94 6.87 7.89
CA LEU A 158 -30.00 6.73 6.78
C LEU A 158 -28.90 7.78 6.94
N GLN A 159 -27.66 7.33 7.01
CA GLN A 159 -26.51 8.19 7.09
C GLN A 159 -25.67 8.01 5.82
N LEU A 160 -25.41 9.11 5.13
CA LEU A 160 -24.50 9.15 3.98
C LEU A 160 -23.23 9.90 4.38
N ASN A 161 -22.08 9.23 4.27
CA ASN A 161 -20.79 9.83 4.55
C ASN A 161 -19.97 9.86 3.26
N PHE A 162 -19.44 11.01 2.92
CA PHE A 162 -18.55 11.19 1.78
C PHE A 162 -17.49 12.24 2.09
N GLY A 163 -16.38 12.18 1.37
CA GLY A 163 -15.36 13.21 1.33
C GLY A 163 -15.43 13.99 0.03
N LEU A 164 -14.85 15.20 0.04
CA LEU A 164 -14.57 15.96 -1.17
C LEU A 164 -13.06 16.09 -1.29
N ALA A 165 -12.50 15.66 -2.42
CA ALA A 165 -11.09 15.80 -2.73
C ALA A 165 -10.93 16.46 -4.10
N ARG A 166 -9.94 17.34 -4.25
CA ARG A 166 -9.58 17.93 -5.53
C ARG A 166 -8.64 16.96 -6.25
N ASP A 167 -9.08 16.44 -7.40
CA ASP A 167 -8.25 15.62 -8.26
C ASP A 167 -7.23 16.51 -9.02
N PRO A 168 -5.93 16.43 -8.76
CA PRO A 168 -4.94 17.31 -9.38
C PRO A 168 -4.78 17.05 -10.88
N LEU A 169 -5.04 15.81 -11.34
CA LEU A 169 -4.93 15.44 -12.75
C LEU A 169 -6.14 15.89 -13.57
N LYS A 170 -7.31 16.06 -12.92
CA LYS A 170 -8.54 16.52 -13.58
C LYS A 170 -8.87 17.98 -13.25
N GLY A 171 -8.17 18.58 -12.29
CA GLY A 171 -8.37 19.97 -11.84
C GLY A 171 -9.73 20.26 -11.19
N ARG A 172 -10.52 19.22 -10.85
CA ARG A 172 -11.88 19.36 -10.33
C ARG A 172 -12.09 18.59 -9.03
N TYR A 173 -13.08 19.00 -8.26
CA TYR A 173 -13.51 18.26 -7.07
C TYR A 173 -14.27 17.00 -7.46
N ARG A 174 -14.08 15.95 -6.68
CA ARG A 174 -14.82 14.70 -6.78
C ARG A 174 -15.24 14.22 -5.40
N MET A 175 -16.36 13.52 -5.36
CA MET A 175 -16.77 12.79 -4.17
C MET A 175 -15.89 11.56 -4.00
N THR A 176 -15.52 11.27 -2.78
CA THR A 176 -14.68 10.14 -2.39
C THR A 176 -15.29 9.43 -1.19
N PRO A 177 -14.94 8.19 -0.91
CA PRO A 177 -15.25 7.58 0.37
C PRO A 177 -14.77 8.45 1.53
N PRO A 178 -15.39 8.37 2.72
CA PRO A 178 -14.96 9.16 3.87
C PRO A 178 -13.51 8.81 4.25
N GLY A 179 -12.73 9.84 4.57
CA GLY A 179 -11.35 9.68 5.03
C GLY A 179 -10.30 10.62 4.44
N PRO A 180 -10.57 11.43 3.37
CA PRO A 180 -9.51 12.28 2.82
C PRO A 180 -9.00 13.34 3.81
N ALA A 181 -9.81 13.76 4.76
CA ALA A 181 -9.37 14.67 5.82
C ALA A 181 -8.48 13.99 6.87
N ASN A 182 -8.64 12.68 7.07
CA ASN A 182 -7.92 11.88 8.08
C ASN A 182 -6.79 11.04 7.48
N GLY A 183 -6.53 11.18 6.18
CA GLY A 183 -5.50 10.45 5.47
C GLY A 183 -5.07 11.14 4.19
N ALA A 184 -3.96 10.69 3.62
CA ALA A 184 -3.49 11.16 2.32
C ALA A 184 -4.31 10.58 1.18
N SER A 185 -4.19 11.24 0.03
CA SER A 185 -4.72 10.78 -1.24
C SER A 185 -3.61 10.82 -2.29
N ALA A 186 -3.71 9.95 -3.29
CA ALA A 186 -2.78 9.95 -4.41
C ALA A 186 -3.53 9.94 -5.75
N ALA A 187 -2.98 10.65 -6.71
CA ALA A 187 -3.39 10.61 -8.10
C ALA A 187 -2.24 10.03 -8.92
N LEU A 188 -2.45 8.88 -9.54
CA LEU A 188 -1.46 8.20 -10.37
C LEU A 188 -1.76 8.45 -11.84
N LEU A 189 -0.71 8.73 -12.63
CA LEU A 189 -0.76 8.90 -14.08
C LEU A 189 0.14 7.84 -14.72
N ALA A 190 -0.45 6.86 -15.39
CA ALA A 190 0.24 5.82 -16.13
C ALA A 190 0.31 6.19 -17.61
N PHE A 191 1.49 6.08 -18.21
CA PHE A 191 1.76 6.43 -19.61
C PHE A 191 2.94 5.65 -20.16
N ILE A 192 3.01 5.54 -21.48
CA ILE A 192 4.17 5.00 -22.19
C ILE A 192 5.23 6.09 -22.25
N ASP A 193 6.35 5.87 -21.59
CA ASP A 193 7.49 6.79 -21.55
C ASP A 193 8.51 6.39 -22.62
N ALA A 194 8.31 6.92 -23.82
CA ALA A 194 9.09 6.54 -24.99
C ALA A 194 10.56 7.00 -24.94
N ASN A 195 10.85 8.05 -24.18
CA ASN A 195 12.20 8.63 -24.07
C ASN A 195 12.86 8.38 -22.69
N ALA A 196 12.16 7.64 -21.81
CA ALA A 196 12.61 7.27 -20.47
C ALA A 196 12.97 8.47 -19.57
N ASN A 197 12.26 9.60 -19.72
CA ASN A 197 12.50 10.81 -18.93
C ASN A 197 11.64 10.89 -17.65
N GLY A 198 10.69 9.96 -17.45
CA GLY A 198 9.80 9.87 -16.27
C GLY A 198 8.67 10.90 -16.27
N ARG A 199 8.39 11.57 -17.39
CA ARG A 199 7.34 12.58 -17.54
C ARG A 199 6.53 12.28 -18.79
N GLN A 200 5.23 12.49 -18.72
CA GLN A 200 4.40 12.36 -19.92
C GLN A 200 4.62 13.56 -20.86
N ASP A 201 5.14 13.29 -22.04
CA ASP A 201 5.33 14.26 -23.09
C ASP A 201 4.19 14.25 -24.14
N ALA A 202 4.18 15.26 -25.00
CA ALA A 202 3.20 15.34 -26.07
C ALA A 202 3.42 14.16 -27.06
N GLY A 203 2.39 13.37 -27.30
CA GLY A 203 2.43 12.19 -28.17
C GLY A 203 2.65 10.87 -27.43
N GLU A 204 2.95 10.89 -26.14
CA GLU A 204 3.04 9.69 -25.31
C GLU A 204 1.67 9.20 -24.89
N GLU A 205 1.43 7.92 -25.09
CA GLU A 205 0.12 7.31 -24.87
C GLU A 205 -0.14 7.05 -23.40
N ALA A 206 -1.36 7.37 -22.96
CA ALA A 206 -1.85 7.02 -21.64
C ALA A 206 -2.14 5.51 -21.55
N VAL A 207 -1.86 4.89 -20.40
CA VAL A 207 -2.10 3.46 -20.18
C VAL A 207 -3.31 3.26 -19.29
N PRO A 208 -4.47 2.83 -19.87
CA PRO A 208 -5.62 2.41 -19.09
C PRO A 208 -5.42 1.01 -18.49
N GLY A 209 -6.23 0.66 -17.48
CA GLY A 209 -6.25 -0.71 -16.94
C GLY A 209 -5.22 -1.01 -15.86
N VAL A 210 -4.30 -0.10 -15.54
CA VAL A 210 -3.35 -0.28 -14.42
C VAL A 210 -4.13 -0.32 -13.11
N VAL A 211 -3.96 -1.40 -12.37
CA VAL A 211 -4.62 -1.61 -11.08
C VAL A 211 -3.76 -1.03 -9.98
N VAL A 212 -4.31 -0.05 -9.26
CA VAL A 212 -3.63 0.61 -8.13
C VAL A 212 -4.34 0.23 -6.85
N THR A 213 -3.62 -0.29 -5.87
CA THR A 213 -4.14 -0.68 -4.55
C THR A 213 -3.37 0.02 -3.44
N GLY A 214 -4.07 0.44 -2.39
CA GLY A 214 -3.48 1.07 -1.22
C GLY A 214 -4.55 1.42 -0.19
N GLY A 215 -4.23 1.39 1.09
CA GLY A 215 -5.18 1.69 2.16
C GLY A 215 -6.45 0.82 2.16
N GLY A 216 -6.38 -0.39 1.62
CA GLY A 216 -7.55 -1.28 1.45
C GLY A 216 -8.50 -0.86 0.32
N ILE A 217 -8.12 0.10 -0.53
CA ILE A 217 -8.89 0.58 -1.68
C ILE A 217 -8.20 0.14 -2.97
N ARG A 218 -9.00 -0.21 -3.98
CA ARG A 218 -8.57 -0.53 -5.33
C ARG A 218 -9.11 0.53 -6.30
N SER A 219 -8.25 1.04 -7.15
CA SER A 219 -8.59 1.94 -8.26
C SER A 219 -7.97 1.42 -9.55
N VAL A 220 -8.52 1.79 -10.70
CA VAL A 220 -8.00 1.39 -12.02
C VAL A 220 -7.83 2.64 -12.85
N THR A 221 -6.77 2.72 -13.64
CA THR A 221 -6.56 3.86 -14.54
C THR A 221 -7.61 3.93 -15.62
N ASP A 222 -8.11 5.15 -15.86
CA ASP A 222 -9.09 5.44 -16.93
C ASP A 222 -8.42 5.52 -18.31
N ALA A 223 -9.21 5.82 -19.35
CA ALA A 223 -8.72 5.96 -20.72
C ALA A 223 -7.61 7.01 -20.90
N GLN A 224 -7.45 7.92 -19.94
CA GLN A 224 -6.38 8.90 -19.89
C GLN A 224 -5.23 8.51 -18.94
N GLY A 225 -5.16 7.22 -18.54
CA GLY A 225 -4.11 6.70 -17.67
C GLY A 225 -4.20 7.17 -16.21
N ARG A 226 -5.33 7.70 -15.75
CA ARG A 226 -5.47 8.35 -14.45
C ARG A 226 -6.19 7.46 -13.45
N ALA A 227 -5.57 7.21 -12.31
CA ALA A 227 -6.21 6.59 -11.15
C ALA A 227 -6.16 7.54 -9.96
N PHE A 228 -7.16 7.46 -9.10
CA PHE A 228 -7.25 8.28 -7.90
C PHE A 228 -7.60 7.39 -6.70
N ILE A 229 -6.84 7.51 -5.63
CA ILE A 229 -7.00 6.71 -4.43
C ILE A 229 -6.93 7.59 -3.18
N THR A 230 -7.75 7.29 -2.19
CA THR A 230 -7.87 8.06 -0.94
C THR A 230 -7.73 7.14 0.26
N GLY A 231 -7.61 7.71 1.45
CA GLY A 231 -7.57 6.92 2.68
C GLY A 231 -6.27 6.17 2.90
N LEU A 232 -5.16 6.71 2.41
CA LEU A 232 -3.82 6.11 2.52
C LEU A 232 -3.16 6.26 3.90
N GLY A 233 -3.94 6.71 4.90
CA GLY A 233 -3.41 7.00 6.23
C GLY A 233 -2.60 8.29 6.28
N ASP A 234 -1.96 8.52 7.42
CA ASP A 234 -0.98 9.57 7.65
C ASP A 234 0.32 8.91 8.14
N GLY A 235 1.46 9.39 7.69
CA GLY A 235 2.76 8.85 8.12
C GLY A 235 3.81 8.85 7.02
N ASN A 236 5.02 8.49 7.40
CA ASN A 236 6.18 8.59 6.52
C ASN A 236 6.26 7.49 5.45
N ASN A 237 5.42 6.46 5.51
CA ASN A 237 5.51 5.28 4.67
C ASN A 237 4.12 4.84 4.14
N ALA A 238 3.39 5.74 3.49
CA ALA A 238 2.22 5.30 2.72
C ALA A 238 2.70 4.50 1.51
N ALA A 239 2.11 3.34 1.29
CA ALA A 239 2.46 2.46 0.19
C ALA A 239 1.28 2.28 -0.77
N LEU A 240 1.58 2.37 -2.05
CA LEU A 240 0.71 1.95 -3.15
C LEU A 240 1.35 0.80 -3.89
N ARG A 241 0.54 -0.13 -4.36
CA ARG A 241 0.94 -1.13 -5.32
C ARG A 241 0.25 -0.85 -6.66
N ALA A 242 1.04 -0.77 -7.72
CA ALA A 242 0.55 -0.68 -9.09
C ALA A 242 0.85 -1.98 -9.84
N ASP A 243 -0.13 -2.50 -10.56
CA ASP A 243 -0.06 -3.75 -11.28
C ASP A 243 -0.58 -3.54 -12.72
N ILE A 244 0.23 -3.95 -13.69
CA ILE A 244 -0.07 -3.82 -15.12
C ILE A 244 -0.64 -5.09 -15.74
N ALA A 245 -0.81 -6.18 -14.98
CA ALA A 245 -1.29 -7.47 -15.51
C ALA A 245 -2.68 -7.40 -16.20
N GLY A 246 -3.44 -6.33 -15.98
CA GLY A 246 -4.73 -6.08 -16.62
C GLY A 246 -4.68 -5.10 -17.80
N THR A 247 -3.48 -4.73 -18.27
CA THR A 247 -3.32 -3.83 -19.42
C THR A 247 -2.99 -4.59 -20.68
N ASP A 248 -3.33 -4.02 -21.84
CA ASP A 248 -2.99 -4.58 -23.15
C ASP A 248 -1.55 -4.22 -23.59
N THR A 249 -0.73 -3.68 -22.66
CA THR A 249 0.64 -3.29 -22.97
C THR A 249 1.57 -4.49 -22.99
N VAL A 250 2.15 -4.73 -24.14
CA VAL A 250 3.15 -5.78 -24.39
C VAL A 250 4.50 -5.12 -24.58
N PHE A 251 5.59 -5.75 -24.11
CA PHE A 251 6.97 -5.23 -24.22
C PHE A 251 7.20 -3.87 -23.56
N VAL A 252 6.83 -3.77 -22.28
CA VAL A 252 7.15 -2.61 -21.44
C VAL A 252 7.84 -3.06 -20.17
N ALA A 253 8.85 -2.32 -19.74
CA ALA A 253 9.46 -2.47 -18.43
C ALA A 253 8.68 -1.60 -17.42
N PRO A 254 7.85 -2.19 -16.54
CA PRO A 254 7.14 -1.42 -15.54
C PRO A 254 8.11 -0.88 -14.48
N PRO A 255 7.82 0.30 -13.93
CA PRO A 255 8.53 0.77 -12.75
C PRO A 255 8.22 -0.16 -11.54
N PRO A 256 8.94 0.01 -10.42
CA PRO A 256 8.70 -0.82 -9.23
C PRO A 256 7.22 -0.83 -8.83
N GLN A 257 6.67 -2.03 -8.60
CA GLN A 257 5.25 -2.20 -8.24
C GLN A 257 4.88 -1.51 -6.92
N ASN A 258 5.81 -1.42 -5.98
CA ASN A 258 5.58 -0.79 -4.69
C ASN A 258 6.10 0.65 -4.71
N ILE A 259 5.19 1.59 -4.50
CA ILE A 259 5.47 3.02 -4.48
C ILE A 259 5.27 3.49 -3.04
N VAL A 260 6.33 3.98 -2.42
CA VAL A 260 6.30 4.49 -1.03
C VAL A 260 6.49 6.00 -1.06
N PHE A 261 5.67 6.72 -0.30
CA PHE A 261 5.75 8.16 -0.18
C PHE A 261 5.31 8.65 1.20
N ALA A 262 5.72 9.86 1.55
CA ALA A 262 5.28 10.49 2.79
C ALA A 262 3.83 10.96 2.65
N ALA A 263 2.93 10.36 3.41
CA ALA A 263 1.52 10.72 3.47
C ALA A 263 1.28 11.77 4.54
N ARG A 264 0.46 12.77 4.24
CA ARG A 264 -0.02 13.76 5.21
C ARG A 264 -1.54 13.79 5.19
N ALA A 265 -2.17 13.85 6.35
CA ALA A 265 -3.62 13.99 6.45
C ALA A 265 -4.11 15.17 5.62
N GLY A 266 -5.10 14.95 4.75
CA GLY A 266 -5.58 15.92 3.78
C GLY A 266 -4.63 16.23 2.63
N GLY A 267 -3.42 15.65 2.62
CA GLY A 267 -2.43 15.83 1.55
C GLY A 267 -2.77 15.06 0.28
N MET A 268 -2.31 15.60 -0.85
CA MET A 268 -2.48 15.00 -2.17
C MET A 268 -1.12 14.85 -2.83
N THR A 269 -0.80 13.63 -3.28
CA THR A 269 0.44 13.35 -4.01
C THR A 269 0.11 12.94 -5.43
N THR A 270 0.79 13.53 -6.42
CA THR A 270 0.73 13.09 -7.81
C THR A 270 1.91 12.16 -8.07
N ILE A 271 1.63 11.00 -8.66
CA ILE A 271 2.61 9.94 -8.93
C ILE A 271 2.62 9.69 -10.43
N ALA A 272 3.76 9.93 -11.06
CA ALA A 272 4.01 9.47 -12.43
C ALA A 272 4.34 7.97 -12.39
N TYR A 273 3.72 7.22 -13.29
CA TYR A 273 3.96 5.79 -13.47
C TYR A 273 4.35 5.53 -14.92
N PRO A 274 5.63 5.80 -15.26
CA PRO A 274 6.13 5.62 -16.62
C PRO A 274 6.32 4.14 -16.93
N LEU A 275 5.80 3.68 -18.05
CA LEU A 275 6.04 2.36 -18.62
C LEU A 275 6.98 2.53 -19.81
N VAL A 276 8.23 2.17 -19.61
CA VAL A 276 9.25 2.32 -20.66
C VAL A 276 9.12 1.16 -21.63
N PRO A 277 8.89 1.41 -22.93
CA PRO A 277 8.90 0.36 -23.95
C PRO A 277 10.22 -0.38 -23.95
N THR A 278 10.18 -1.69 -24.24
CA THR A 278 11.35 -2.51 -24.41
C THR A 278 11.30 -3.25 -25.73
N SER A 279 12.45 -3.56 -26.27
CA SER A 279 12.61 -4.29 -27.52
C SER A 279 13.50 -5.52 -27.28
N GLU A 280 13.33 -6.52 -28.11
CA GLU A 280 14.25 -7.65 -28.21
C GLU A 280 15.35 -7.29 -29.22
N LEU A 281 16.62 -7.50 -28.86
CA LEU A 281 17.76 -7.30 -29.74
C LEU A 281 18.44 -8.64 -30.02
N VAL A 282 18.39 -9.08 -31.25
CA VAL A 282 19.00 -10.33 -31.73
C VAL A 282 20.28 -10.01 -32.47
N ALA A 283 21.43 -10.38 -31.92
CA ALA A 283 22.72 -10.18 -32.56
C ALA A 283 23.31 -11.51 -33.04
N ARG A 284 23.85 -11.51 -34.27
CA ARG A 284 24.47 -12.68 -34.87
C ARG A 284 25.93 -12.41 -35.17
N LEU A 285 26.84 -13.12 -34.47
CA LEU A 285 28.28 -13.05 -34.67
C LEU A 285 28.75 -14.23 -35.53
N ARG A 286 29.40 -13.91 -36.64
CA ARG A 286 29.92 -14.89 -37.60
C ARG A 286 31.39 -14.64 -37.87
N PHE A 287 32.08 -15.69 -38.27
CA PHE A 287 33.47 -15.57 -38.74
C PHE A 287 33.61 -16.20 -40.11
N ARG A 288 34.58 -15.70 -40.87
CA ARG A 288 34.90 -16.20 -42.21
C ARG A 288 35.83 -17.41 -42.09
N ARG A 289 35.39 -18.52 -42.64
CA ARG A 289 36.23 -19.75 -42.76
C ARG A 289 37.27 -19.61 -43.88
N LYS A 290 38.27 -20.50 -43.85
CA LYS A 290 39.31 -20.51 -44.89
C LYS A 290 38.79 -20.82 -46.31
N ASP A 291 37.67 -21.53 -46.41
CA ASP A 291 36.96 -21.81 -47.65
C ASP A 291 36.11 -20.65 -48.16
N GLY A 292 36.13 -19.51 -47.46
CA GLY A 292 35.35 -18.30 -47.80
C GLY A 292 33.92 -18.33 -47.25
N GLY A 293 33.43 -19.43 -46.67
CA GLY A 293 32.12 -19.55 -46.07
C GLY A 293 32.03 -18.82 -44.73
N MET A 294 30.82 -18.34 -44.39
CA MET A 294 30.52 -17.76 -43.06
C MET A 294 30.00 -18.85 -42.11
N SER A 295 30.46 -18.82 -40.88
CA SER A 295 29.98 -19.73 -39.82
C SER A 295 29.65 -18.94 -38.56
N GLY A 296 28.61 -19.37 -37.83
CA GLY A 296 28.28 -18.83 -36.51
C GLY A 296 29.40 -19.08 -35.50
N LEU A 297 29.58 -18.18 -34.60
CA LEU A 297 30.59 -18.24 -33.55
C LEU A 297 29.94 -18.53 -32.22
N SER A 298 30.07 -19.76 -31.75
CA SER A 298 29.46 -20.26 -30.51
C SER A 298 30.28 -19.86 -29.27
N ALA A 299 29.61 -19.75 -28.14
CA ALA A 299 30.17 -19.51 -26.81
C ALA A 299 31.01 -18.20 -26.70
N VAL A 300 30.68 -17.20 -27.49
CA VAL A 300 31.28 -15.86 -27.37
C VAL A 300 30.47 -15.03 -26.38
N LYS A 301 31.13 -14.50 -25.38
CA LYS A 301 30.54 -13.55 -24.45
C LYS A 301 30.42 -12.20 -25.13
N VAL A 302 29.20 -11.69 -25.18
CA VAL A 302 28.84 -10.42 -25.83
C VAL A 302 28.28 -9.49 -24.79
N ARG A 303 28.65 -8.21 -24.87
CA ARG A 303 28.15 -7.14 -24.02
C ARG A 303 27.35 -6.16 -24.86
N LEU A 304 26.24 -5.69 -24.33
CA LEU A 304 25.48 -4.56 -24.85
C LEU A 304 25.87 -3.33 -24.03
N VAL A 305 26.45 -2.33 -24.67
CA VAL A 305 27.01 -1.16 -24.00
C VAL A 305 26.29 0.11 -24.47
N SER A 306 25.80 0.90 -23.52
CA SER A 306 25.25 2.24 -23.73
C SER A 306 26.34 3.30 -23.48
N PRO A 307 26.10 4.59 -23.79
CA PRO A 307 27.03 5.66 -23.40
C PRO A 307 27.29 5.75 -21.89
N GLY A 308 26.39 5.20 -21.07
CA GLY A 308 26.53 5.12 -19.60
C GLY A 308 27.25 3.88 -19.08
N GLY A 309 27.66 2.97 -19.96
CA GLY A 309 28.32 1.71 -19.61
C GLY A 309 27.55 0.46 -20.06
N GLU A 310 27.98 -0.71 -19.58
CA GLU A 310 27.34 -2.00 -19.87
C GLU A 310 25.93 -2.06 -19.30
N VAL A 311 24.97 -2.48 -20.12
CA VAL A 311 23.56 -2.62 -19.74
C VAL A 311 23.07 -4.06 -19.74
N ALA A 312 23.68 -4.93 -20.56
CA ALA A 312 23.38 -6.35 -20.61
C ALA A 312 24.58 -7.15 -21.12
N HIS A 313 24.62 -8.43 -20.82
CA HIS A 313 25.56 -9.39 -21.38
C HIS A 313 24.86 -10.70 -21.73
N GLY A 314 25.44 -11.41 -22.69
CA GLY A 314 24.92 -12.69 -23.13
C GLY A 314 26.04 -13.55 -23.70
N MET A 315 25.70 -14.74 -24.15
CA MET A 315 26.64 -15.65 -24.79
C MET A 315 26.02 -16.21 -26.07
N THR A 316 26.78 -16.22 -27.15
CA THR A 316 26.28 -16.70 -28.43
C THR A 316 26.00 -18.21 -28.40
N GLU A 317 24.91 -18.60 -29.02
CA GLU A 317 24.51 -19.97 -29.26
C GLU A 317 25.36 -20.59 -30.39
N PHE A 318 25.05 -21.85 -30.74
CA PHE A 318 25.81 -22.64 -31.75
C PHE A 318 25.83 -22.03 -33.15
N ASP A 319 24.82 -21.24 -33.51
CA ASP A 319 24.68 -20.54 -34.78
C ASP A 319 25.27 -19.11 -34.74
N GLY A 320 25.82 -18.69 -33.60
CA GLY A 320 26.39 -17.38 -33.37
C GLY A 320 25.36 -16.32 -32.95
N THR A 321 24.13 -16.72 -32.62
CA THR A 321 23.07 -15.81 -32.20
C THR A 321 23.14 -15.56 -30.69
N VAL A 322 22.93 -14.32 -30.25
CA VAL A 322 22.71 -13.92 -28.87
C VAL A 322 21.49 -13.00 -28.82
N VAL A 323 20.63 -13.19 -27.85
CA VAL A 323 19.41 -12.41 -27.65
C VAL A 323 19.55 -11.60 -26.38
N PHE A 324 19.18 -10.32 -26.47
CA PHE A 324 19.03 -9.42 -25.35
C PHE A 324 17.57 -9.02 -25.23
N ASP A 325 16.93 -9.47 -24.19
CA ASP A 325 15.55 -9.13 -23.88
C ASP A 325 15.44 -7.80 -23.11
N GLU A 326 14.27 -7.18 -23.14
CA GLU A 326 13.94 -5.98 -22.37
C GLU A 326 14.90 -4.78 -22.59
N VAL A 327 15.45 -4.65 -23.78
CA VAL A 327 16.33 -3.53 -24.12
C VAL A 327 15.52 -2.24 -24.26
N LYS A 328 15.83 -1.23 -23.44
CA LYS A 328 15.15 0.07 -23.45
C LYS A 328 15.52 0.87 -24.71
N PRO A 329 14.70 1.87 -25.09
CA PRO A 329 15.05 2.78 -26.18
C PRO A 329 16.39 3.48 -25.93
N GLY A 330 17.23 3.54 -26.96
CA GLY A 330 18.56 4.13 -26.83
C GLY A 330 19.51 3.75 -27.95
N LYS A 331 20.76 4.23 -27.83
CA LYS A 331 21.86 3.86 -28.72
C LYS A 331 22.82 2.94 -27.99
N TYR A 332 23.16 1.84 -28.63
CA TYR A 332 23.98 0.80 -28.05
C TYR A 332 25.09 0.38 -28.96
N ALA A 333 26.19 -0.08 -28.39
CA ALA A 333 27.25 -0.82 -29.08
C ALA A 333 27.23 -2.29 -28.63
N ILE A 334 27.40 -3.20 -29.58
CA ILE A 334 27.58 -4.62 -29.29
C ILE A 334 29.07 -4.90 -29.31
N GLU A 335 29.62 -5.39 -28.21
CA GLU A 335 31.04 -5.65 -28.03
C GLU A 335 31.26 -7.12 -27.60
N ILE A 336 32.38 -7.68 -28.00
CA ILE A 336 32.90 -8.94 -27.46
C ILE A 336 33.46 -8.65 -26.06
N ASP A 337 33.24 -9.53 -25.10
CA ASP A 337 33.85 -9.41 -23.78
C ASP A 337 35.38 -9.21 -23.89
N PRO A 338 35.96 -8.17 -23.28
CA PRO A 338 37.37 -7.81 -23.50
C PRO A 338 38.34 -8.92 -23.08
N ASP A 339 38.06 -9.61 -21.98
CA ASP A 339 38.95 -10.64 -21.48
C ASP A 339 38.93 -11.87 -22.40
N GLN A 340 37.74 -12.24 -22.90
CA GLN A 340 37.62 -13.31 -23.86
C GLN A 340 38.24 -12.92 -25.22
N ALA A 341 38.00 -11.70 -25.67
CA ALA A 341 38.57 -11.17 -26.90
C ALA A 341 40.10 -11.19 -26.87
N ALA A 342 40.70 -10.73 -25.78
CA ALA A 342 42.16 -10.74 -25.60
C ALA A 342 42.71 -12.15 -25.55
N ARG A 343 42.10 -13.05 -24.81
CA ARG A 343 42.53 -14.43 -24.63
C ARG A 343 42.48 -15.27 -25.91
N LEU A 344 41.46 -15.06 -26.74
CA LEU A 344 41.23 -15.81 -27.97
C LEU A 344 41.65 -15.04 -29.23
N GLY A 345 42.19 -13.86 -29.08
CA GLY A 345 42.65 -13.02 -30.22
C GLY A 345 41.51 -12.55 -31.13
N MET A 346 40.30 -12.47 -30.59
CA MET A 346 39.11 -12.07 -31.36
C MET A 346 38.95 -10.57 -31.42
N ARG A 347 38.41 -10.08 -32.54
CA ARG A 347 37.97 -8.70 -32.69
C ARG A 347 36.81 -8.61 -33.67
N LEU A 348 35.93 -7.67 -33.48
CA LEU A 348 34.95 -7.31 -34.50
C LEU A 348 35.69 -6.67 -35.69
N VAL A 349 35.30 -7.05 -36.90
CA VAL A 349 35.82 -6.43 -38.14
C VAL A 349 35.40 -4.98 -38.21
N GLU A 350 34.12 -4.72 -37.91
CA GLU A 350 33.54 -3.39 -37.82
C GLU A 350 32.76 -3.25 -36.50
N PRO A 351 32.74 -2.05 -35.89
CA PRO A 351 31.90 -1.79 -34.72
C PRO A 351 30.43 -1.97 -35.05
N ILE A 352 29.66 -2.59 -34.16
CA ILE A 352 28.21 -2.81 -34.32
C ILE A 352 27.48 -1.79 -33.44
N PHE A 353 26.83 -0.82 -34.06
CA PHE A 353 25.98 0.13 -33.38
C PHE A 353 24.51 -0.13 -33.71
N VAL A 354 23.66 -0.11 -32.67
CA VAL A 354 22.23 -0.35 -32.80
C VAL A 354 21.48 0.79 -32.14
N ALA A 355 20.45 1.29 -32.83
CA ALA A 355 19.49 2.22 -32.27
C ALA A 355 18.19 1.47 -31.96
N VAL A 356 17.83 1.40 -30.71
CA VAL A 356 16.59 0.77 -30.22
C VAL A 356 15.51 1.86 -30.12
N GLY A 357 14.41 1.68 -30.85
CA GLY A 357 13.26 2.57 -30.81
C GLY A 357 12.32 2.25 -29.65
N ALA A 358 11.25 3.07 -29.52
CA ALA A 358 10.20 2.89 -28.50
C ALA A 358 8.99 2.10 -29.05
N ASP A 359 9.15 1.42 -30.19
CA ASP A 359 8.07 0.73 -30.90
C ASP A 359 7.91 -0.75 -30.52
N GLY A 360 8.74 -1.24 -29.58
CA GLY A 360 8.66 -2.61 -29.06
C GLY A 360 8.96 -3.71 -30.08
N ARG A 361 9.71 -3.39 -31.16
CA ARG A 361 10.02 -4.35 -32.22
C ARG A 361 11.29 -5.11 -31.94
N SER A 362 11.35 -6.36 -32.46
CA SER A 362 12.62 -7.10 -32.48
C SER A 362 13.59 -6.46 -33.49
N ILE A 363 14.85 -6.32 -33.09
CA ILE A 363 15.91 -5.67 -33.87
C ILE A 363 16.99 -6.69 -34.13
N ASP A 364 17.32 -6.87 -35.42
CA ASP A 364 18.40 -7.74 -35.85
C ASP A 364 19.70 -6.95 -36.05
N ALA A 365 20.80 -7.47 -35.50
CA ALA A 365 22.15 -6.98 -35.73
C ALA A 365 23.08 -8.13 -36.15
N ALA A 366 24.04 -7.85 -36.99
CA ALA A 366 25.01 -8.85 -37.41
C ALA A 366 26.42 -8.27 -37.41
N GLY A 367 27.40 -9.09 -37.10
CA GLY A 367 28.81 -8.72 -37.11
C GLY A 367 29.75 -9.86 -37.50
N GLU A 368 30.82 -9.47 -38.12
CA GLU A 368 31.93 -10.40 -38.49
C GLU A 368 33.03 -10.29 -37.45
N VAL A 369 33.48 -11.44 -36.97
CA VAL A 369 34.59 -11.56 -36.01
C VAL A 369 35.81 -12.08 -36.75
N ALA A 370 36.93 -11.39 -36.60
CA ALA A 370 38.25 -11.83 -37.07
C ALA A 370 39.09 -12.30 -35.90
N PHE A 371 39.93 -13.30 -36.15
CA PHE A 371 40.95 -13.77 -35.23
C PHE A 371 42.31 -13.13 -35.61
N ARG A 372 43.11 -12.79 -34.62
CA ARG A 372 44.51 -12.43 -34.87
C ARG A 372 45.23 -13.70 -35.34
N ASP A 373 46.01 -13.59 -36.42
CA ASP A 373 46.92 -14.67 -36.82
C ASP A 373 47.85 -15.04 -35.64
N PRO A 374 48.04 -16.32 -35.33
CA PRO A 374 48.99 -16.69 -34.30
C PRO A 374 50.36 -16.12 -34.72
N VAL A 375 50.93 -15.33 -33.84
CA VAL A 375 52.30 -14.80 -34.04
C VAL A 375 53.19 -16.02 -34.25
N GLN A 376 53.77 -16.17 -35.44
CA GLN A 376 54.83 -17.13 -35.68
C GLN A 376 55.94 -16.82 -34.68
N MET A 377 56.10 -17.66 -33.66
CA MET A 377 57.29 -17.60 -32.84
C MET A 377 58.45 -17.97 -33.76
N VAL A 378 59.20 -16.99 -34.16
CA VAL A 378 60.51 -17.17 -34.79
C VAL A 378 61.39 -17.77 -33.68
N THR A 379 61.53 -19.07 -33.67
CA THR A 379 62.59 -19.77 -32.93
C THR A 379 63.92 -19.32 -33.52
N ARG A 380 64.68 -18.53 -32.72
CA ARG A 380 66.12 -18.29 -32.94
C ARG A 380 66.91 -19.43 -32.32
#